data_5f68b501239248a15804f286afe6fc7e
#
_entry.id   5f68b501239248a15804f286afe6fc7e
#
_cell.length_a   1.000
_cell.length_b   1.000
_cell.length_c   1.000
_cell.angle_alpha   90.00
_cell.angle_beta   90.00
_cell.angle_gamma   90.00
#
_symmetry.space_group_name_H-M   'P 1'
#
loop_
_entity.id
_entity.type
_entity.pdbx_description
1 polymer ?
#
loop_
_entity_poly.entity_id
_entity_poly.type
_entity_poly.pdbx_seq_one_letter_code
_entity_poly.pdbx_strand_id
1 'polypeptide(L)'
;LGSSTSFIECTLAQIYKEKDQDTGEYRGGPAYYIEKAYKHTKAAPFMVVYGIVFAVAMILATSYFLPAIQANAVAAAADTAWGINSTWAAVVLAGILAIIIIGGVKRIATFATIVVPFMAVIYIVISVVVMCMNFSQIPEVFGLIFRSAFNMEAGFSGMLGAAIMWGVKRGIYSNEAGQGTGPQSAAAAEVSHPAKQGFVQSFAVYV
;
A
#
# COMPACT_ATOMS: atom_id res chain seq x y z
N LEU A 1 12.32 4.16 -9.71
CA LEU A 1 12.81 3.00 -8.95
C LEU A 1 11.65 2.11 -8.50
N GLY A 2 10.63 2.63 -7.85
CA GLY A 2 9.53 1.83 -7.33
C GLY A 2 8.78 1.00 -8.36
N SER A 3 8.51 1.55 -9.53
CA SER A 3 7.85 0.85 -10.62
C SER A 3 8.64 -0.38 -11.09
N SER A 4 9.97 -0.26 -11.21
CA SER A 4 10.83 -1.40 -11.58
C SER A 4 10.86 -2.46 -10.50
N THR A 5 10.95 -2.06 -9.23
CA THR A 5 10.89 -2.98 -8.08
C THR A 5 9.57 -3.73 -8.05
N SER A 6 8.45 -3.01 -8.17
CA SER A 6 7.11 -3.59 -8.18
C SER A 6 6.92 -4.58 -9.34
N PHE A 7 7.45 -4.26 -10.54
CA PHE A 7 7.43 -5.18 -11.67
C PHE A 7 8.14 -6.50 -11.36
N ILE A 8 9.37 -6.42 -10.83
CA ILE A 8 10.19 -7.59 -10.51
C ILE A 8 9.53 -8.45 -9.44
N GLU A 9 9.13 -7.84 -8.33
CA GLU A 9 8.52 -8.54 -7.20
C GLU A 9 7.23 -9.27 -7.58
N CYS A 10 6.35 -8.61 -8.31
CA CYS A 10 5.07 -9.20 -8.70
C CYS A 10 5.22 -10.26 -9.79
N THR A 11 6.21 -10.10 -10.69
CA THR A 11 6.55 -11.13 -11.65
C THR A 11 7.12 -12.38 -10.95
N LEU A 12 8.04 -12.21 -10.00
CA LEU A 12 8.58 -13.31 -9.20
C LEU A 12 7.48 -14.01 -8.38
N ALA A 13 6.57 -13.26 -7.79
CA ALA A 13 5.45 -13.82 -7.05
C ALA A 13 4.56 -14.71 -7.92
N GLN A 14 4.34 -14.33 -9.17
CA GLN A 14 3.60 -15.14 -10.15
C GLN A 14 4.36 -16.39 -10.60
N ILE A 15 5.70 -16.32 -10.74
CA ILE A 15 6.52 -17.45 -11.15
C ILE A 15 6.57 -18.53 -10.06
N TYR A 16 6.70 -18.11 -8.81
CA TYR A 16 6.92 -19.03 -7.67
C TYR A 16 5.67 -19.33 -6.85
N LYS A 17 4.49 -18.87 -7.29
CA LYS A 17 3.22 -19.17 -6.62
C LYS A 17 2.91 -20.66 -6.62
N GLU A 18 2.12 -21.08 -5.65
CA GLU A 18 1.59 -22.41 -5.52
C GLU A 18 0.06 -22.39 -5.53
N LYS A 19 -0.53 -23.43 -6.08
CA LYS A 19 -1.97 -23.63 -5.99
C LYS A 19 -2.27 -24.48 -4.77
N ASP A 20 -3.09 -23.95 -3.88
CA ASP A 20 -3.62 -24.72 -2.76
C ASP A 20 -4.60 -25.75 -3.29
N GLN A 21 -4.39 -27.02 -2.90
CA GLN A 21 -5.22 -28.13 -3.37
C GLN A 21 -6.59 -28.16 -2.70
N ASP A 22 -6.69 -27.63 -1.47
CA ASP A 22 -7.92 -27.65 -0.69
C ASP A 22 -8.87 -26.51 -1.09
N THR A 23 -8.35 -25.31 -1.29
CA THR A 23 -9.14 -24.12 -1.61
C THR A 23 -9.18 -23.80 -3.09
N GLY A 24 -8.25 -24.34 -3.88
CA GLY A 24 -8.06 -24.01 -5.29
C GLY A 24 -7.48 -22.61 -5.53
N GLU A 25 -7.14 -21.86 -4.48
CA GLU A 25 -6.59 -20.51 -4.55
C GLU A 25 -5.06 -20.54 -4.72
N TYR A 26 -4.51 -19.44 -5.27
CA TYR A 26 -3.06 -19.31 -5.40
C TYR A 26 -2.47 -18.64 -4.15
N ARG A 27 -1.34 -19.19 -3.69
CA ARG A 27 -0.53 -18.66 -2.61
C ARG A 27 0.87 -18.32 -3.13
N GLY A 28 1.42 -17.20 -2.70
CA GLY A 28 2.75 -16.78 -3.10
C GLY A 28 3.15 -15.49 -2.40
N GLY A 29 4.22 -14.90 -2.88
CA GLY A 29 4.78 -13.67 -2.32
C GLY A 29 6.25 -13.84 -1.96
N PRO A 30 6.84 -12.85 -1.22
CA PRO A 30 8.27 -12.83 -0.98
C PRO A 30 8.82 -14.08 -0.29
N ALA A 31 8.17 -14.62 0.71
CA ALA A 31 8.63 -15.83 1.37
C ALA A 31 8.79 -17.00 0.40
N TYR A 32 7.85 -17.17 -0.53
CA TYR A 32 7.87 -18.24 -1.53
C TYR A 32 9.00 -18.10 -2.54
N TYR A 33 9.19 -16.91 -3.12
CA TYR A 33 10.26 -16.76 -4.10
C TYR A 33 11.65 -16.70 -3.44
N ILE A 34 11.79 -16.21 -2.21
CA ILE A 34 13.05 -16.27 -1.46
C ILE A 34 13.48 -17.72 -1.26
N GLU A 35 12.58 -18.59 -0.81
CA GLU A 35 12.88 -20.00 -0.59
C GLU A 35 13.12 -20.74 -1.90
N LYS A 36 12.20 -20.62 -2.86
CA LYS A 36 12.22 -21.44 -4.08
C LYS A 36 13.29 -21.07 -5.09
N ALA A 37 13.60 -19.75 -5.23
CA ALA A 37 14.62 -19.30 -6.16
C ALA A 37 16.03 -19.84 -5.79
N TYR A 38 16.26 -20.07 -4.52
CA TYR A 38 17.56 -20.54 -4.02
C TYR A 38 17.60 -22.01 -3.66
N LYS A 39 16.53 -22.78 -3.90
CA LYS A 39 16.38 -24.19 -3.51
C LYS A 39 17.53 -25.07 -3.98
N HIS A 40 18.11 -24.81 -5.14
CA HIS A 40 19.20 -25.59 -5.73
C HIS A 40 20.60 -25.00 -5.49
N THR A 41 20.72 -24.02 -4.59
CA THR A 41 21.99 -23.37 -4.27
C THR A 41 22.50 -23.76 -2.89
N LYS A 42 23.78 -23.53 -2.62
CA LYS A 42 24.39 -23.74 -1.28
C LYS A 42 23.76 -22.80 -0.22
N ALA A 43 23.09 -21.75 -0.64
CA ALA A 43 22.42 -20.79 0.24
C ALA A 43 21.00 -21.25 0.68
N ALA A 44 20.48 -22.37 0.15
CA ALA A 44 19.13 -22.84 0.43
C ALA A 44 18.76 -22.85 1.92
N PRO A 45 19.55 -23.44 2.86
CA PRO A 45 19.16 -23.48 4.26
C PRO A 45 19.07 -22.09 4.91
N PHE A 46 19.93 -21.17 4.50
CA PHE A 46 19.89 -19.77 4.96
C PHE A 46 18.64 -19.05 4.42
N MET A 47 18.33 -19.26 3.14
CA MET A 47 17.16 -18.62 2.50
C MET A 47 15.83 -19.13 3.05
N VAL A 48 15.72 -20.38 3.48
CA VAL A 48 14.52 -20.86 4.20
C VAL A 48 14.32 -20.10 5.50
N VAL A 49 15.37 -19.95 6.31
CA VAL A 49 15.29 -19.18 7.57
C VAL A 49 14.93 -17.72 7.29
N TYR A 50 15.57 -17.13 6.28
CA TYR A 50 15.26 -15.75 5.87
C TYR A 50 13.81 -15.59 5.41
N GLY A 51 13.28 -16.55 4.64
CA GLY A 51 11.87 -16.58 4.22
C GLY A 51 10.90 -16.66 5.40
N ILE A 52 11.22 -17.47 6.42
CA ILE A 52 10.42 -17.56 7.65
C ILE A 52 10.44 -16.22 8.41
N VAL A 53 11.62 -15.64 8.60
CA VAL A 53 11.75 -14.32 9.27
C VAL A 53 10.96 -13.25 8.53
N PHE A 54 11.05 -13.24 7.20
CA PHE A 54 10.26 -12.33 6.37
C PHE A 54 8.75 -12.57 6.54
N ALA A 55 8.29 -13.81 6.54
CA ALA A 55 6.88 -14.15 6.72
C ALA A 55 6.35 -13.68 8.09
N VAL A 56 7.11 -13.88 9.15
CA VAL A 56 6.75 -13.39 10.50
C VAL A 56 6.69 -11.86 10.53
N ALA A 57 7.70 -11.19 9.97
CA ALA A 57 7.72 -9.73 9.88
C ALA A 57 6.52 -9.19 9.08
N MET A 58 6.16 -9.86 7.98
CA MET A 58 4.99 -9.51 7.17
C MET A 58 3.68 -9.68 7.94
N ILE A 59 3.51 -10.76 8.68
CA ILE A 59 2.32 -10.96 9.51
C ILE A 59 2.19 -9.82 10.52
N LEU A 60 3.25 -9.46 11.21
CA LEU A 60 3.23 -8.36 12.17
C LEU A 60 2.94 -7.01 11.49
N ALA A 61 3.57 -6.76 10.34
CA ALA A 61 3.37 -5.52 9.59
C ALA A 61 1.94 -5.37 9.10
N THR A 62 1.38 -6.40 8.46
CA THR A 62 0.06 -6.33 7.82
C THR A 62 -1.10 -6.52 8.79
N SER A 63 -0.91 -7.26 9.89
CA SER A 63 -1.99 -7.48 10.86
C SER A 63 -2.10 -6.39 11.93
N TYR A 64 -0.99 -5.73 12.27
CA TYR A 64 -0.96 -4.76 13.35
C TYR A 64 -0.53 -3.36 12.91
N PHE A 65 0.68 -3.20 12.36
CA PHE A 65 1.25 -1.88 12.13
C PHE A 65 0.53 -1.08 11.03
N LEU A 66 0.29 -1.68 9.88
CA LEU A 66 -0.35 -0.99 8.75
C LEU A 66 -1.82 -0.66 9.03
N PRO A 67 -2.66 -1.60 9.52
CA PRO A 67 -4.05 -1.28 9.87
C PRO A 67 -4.18 -0.27 10.99
N ALA A 68 -3.26 -0.27 11.98
CA ALA A 68 -3.29 0.69 13.08
C ALA A 68 -3.14 2.13 12.60
N ILE A 69 -2.25 2.39 11.62
CA ILE A 69 -2.07 3.73 11.03
C ILE A 69 -3.35 4.20 10.34
N GLN A 70 -3.98 3.32 9.54
CA GLN A 70 -5.20 3.65 8.82
C GLN A 70 -6.38 3.86 9.78
N ALA A 71 -6.55 2.98 10.76
CA ALA A 71 -7.60 3.10 11.75
C ALA A 71 -7.48 4.38 12.57
N ASN A 72 -6.26 4.75 12.96
CA ASN A 72 -6.01 6.01 13.66
C ASN A 72 -6.35 7.23 12.80
N ALA A 73 -5.99 7.22 11.51
CA ALA A 73 -6.32 8.31 10.59
C ALA A 73 -7.83 8.47 10.41
N VAL A 74 -8.58 7.37 10.28
CA VAL A 74 -10.05 7.39 10.18
C VAL A 74 -10.68 7.92 11.48
N ALA A 75 -10.21 7.44 12.64
CA ALA A 75 -10.70 7.88 13.93
C ALA A 75 -10.44 9.37 14.18
N ALA A 76 -9.24 9.86 13.86
CA ALA A 76 -8.89 11.28 13.97
C ALA A 76 -9.72 12.15 13.01
N ALA A 77 -9.97 11.69 11.80
CA ALA A 77 -10.83 12.40 10.84
C ALA A 77 -12.28 12.48 11.33
N ALA A 78 -12.82 11.41 11.91
CA ALA A 78 -14.16 11.38 12.48
C ALA A 78 -14.31 12.31 13.69
N ASP A 79 -13.31 12.38 14.54
CA ASP A 79 -13.26 13.30 15.66
C ASP A 79 -13.22 14.76 15.19
N THR A 80 -12.35 15.07 14.25
CA THR A 80 -12.21 16.42 13.70
C THR A 80 -13.44 16.91 12.95
N ALA A 81 -14.08 16.02 12.16
CA ALA A 81 -15.21 16.40 11.31
C ALA A 81 -16.55 16.44 12.05
N TRP A 82 -16.77 15.54 13.01
CA TRP A 82 -18.06 15.32 13.65
C TRP A 82 -18.02 15.27 15.19
N GLY A 83 -16.85 15.44 15.81
CA GLY A 83 -16.69 15.33 17.27
C GLY A 83 -16.94 13.91 17.80
N ILE A 84 -16.82 12.88 16.94
CA ILE A 84 -17.05 11.50 17.36
C ILE A 84 -15.80 11.02 18.10
N ASN A 85 -15.99 10.54 19.33
CA ASN A 85 -14.90 10.00 20.11
C ASN A 85 -14.16 8.88 19.33
N SER A 86 -12.83 9.00 19.24
CA SER A 86 -11.96 8.09 18.47
C SER A 86 -12.16 6.60 18.83
N THR A 87 -12.49 6.30 20.10
CA THR A 87 -12.74 4.92 20.55
C THR A 87 -14.00 4.34 19.89
N TRP A 88 -15.09 5.12 19.83
CA TRP A 88 -16.32 4.67 19.18
C TRP A 88 -16.15 4.53 17.67
N ALA A 89 -15.43 5.45 17.03
CA ALA A 89 -15.07 5.35 15.62
C ALA A 89 -14.27 4.07 15.34
N ALA A 90 -13.30 3.74 16.19
CA ALA A 90 -12.50 2.53 16.07
C ALA A 90 -13.34 1.25 16.26
N VAL A 91 -14.25 1.22 17.22
CA VAL A 91 -15.17 0.06 17.45
C VAL A 91 -16.07 -0.18 16.25
N VAL A 92 -16.66 0.87 15.70
CA VAL A 92 -17.52 0.76 14.50
C VAL A 92 -16.70 0.26 13.31
N LEU A 93 -15.52 0.83 13.09
CA LEU A 93 -14.61 0.41 12.02
C LEU A 93 -14.21 -1.06 12.16
N ALA A 94 -13.85 -1.49 13.36
CA ALA A 94 -13.51 -2.89 13.65
C ALA A 94 -14.70 -3.83 13.38
N GLY A 95 -15.91 -3.44 13.74
CA GLY A 95 -17.12 -4.20 13.45
C GLY A 95 -17.38 -4.36 11.95
N ILE A 96 -17.26 -3.28 11.17
CA ILE A 96 -17.41 -3.32 9.71
C ILE A 96 -16.34 -4.24 9.09
N LEU A 97 -15.07 -4.09 9.50
CA LEU A 97 -13.98 -4.92 9.01
C LEU A 97 -14.20 -6.39 9.35
N ALA A 98 -14.62 -6.71 10.57
CA ALA A 98 -14.90 -8.09 10.97
C ALA A 98 -15.95 -8.75 10.06
N ILE A 99 -17.05 -8.04 9.74
CA ILE A 99 -18.11 -8.54 8.85
C ILE A 99 -17.56 -8.83 7.44
N ILE A 100 -16.64 -8.00 6.94
CA ILE A 100 -16.04 -8.17 5.61
C ILE A 100 -15.08 -9.35 5.61
N ILE A 101 -14.19 -9.43 6.62
CA ILE A 101 -13.11 -10.42 6.72
C ILE A 101 -13.65 -11.84 6.93
N ILE A 102 -14.71 -12.01 7.70
CA ILE A 102 -15.34 -13.34 7.94
C ILE A 102 -15.78 -14.01 6.63
N GLY A 103 -16.05 -13.24 5.58
CA GLY A 103 -16.40 -13.78 4.25
C GLY A 103 -15.21 -14.27 3.40
N GLY A 104 -13.97 -14.20 3.91
CA GLY A 104 -12.77 -14.67 3.23
C GLY A 104 -12.26 -13.76 2.11
N VAL A 105 -11.19 -14.19 1.45
CA VAL A 105 -10.44 -13.39 0.46
C VAL A 105 -11.33 -12.93 -0.71
N LYS A 106 -12.20 -13.80 -1.20
CA LYS A 106 -13.13 -13.46 -2.31
C LYS A 106 -14.08 -12.33 -1.94
N ARG A 107 -14.61 -12.33 -0.73
CA ARG A 107 -15.51 -11.26 -0.26
C ARG A 107 -14.77 -9.95 -0.09
N ILE A 108 -13.55 -9.99 0.45
CA ILE A 108 -12.68 -8.80 0.57
C ILE A 108 -12.42 -8.22 -0.82
N ALA A 109 -12.02 -9.06 -1.78
CA ALA A 109 -11.75 -8.63 -3.15
C ALA A 109 -13.00 -8.01 -3.82
N THR A 110 -14.16 -8.66 -3.71
CA THR A 110 -15.42 -8.13 -4.26
C THR A 110 -15.80 -6.79 -3.64
N PHE A 111 -15.69 -6.67 -2.32
CA PHE A 111 -15.96 -5.41 -1.62
C PHE A 111 -15.00 -4.30 -2.08
N ALA A 112 -13.71 -4.58 -2.15
CA ALA A 112 -12.71 -3.63 -2.59
C ALA A 112 -12.93 -3.19 -4.05
N THR A 113 -13.29 -4.11 -4.94
CA THR A 113 -13.54 -3.81 -6.37
C THR A 113 -14.70 -2.82 -6.56
N ILE A 114 -15.67 -2.80 -5.67
CA ILE A 114 -16.81 -1.89 -5.74
C ILE A 114 -16.49 -0.58 -5.00
N VAL A 115 -16.02 -0.67 -3.76
CA VAL A 115 -15.90 0.49 -2.87
C VAL A 115 -14.72 1.38 -3.26
N VAL A 116 -13.59 0.81 -3.68
CA VAL A 116 -12.38 1.60 -3.98
C VAL A 116 -12.59 2.56 -5.18
N PRO A 117 -13.13 2.12 -6.34
CA PRO A 117 -13.41 3.04 -7.43
C PRO A 117 -14.43 4.13 -7.06
N PHE A 118 -15.45 3.77 -6.28
CA PHE A 118 -16.44 4.73 -5.80
C PHE A 118 -15.83 5.81 -4.91
N MET A 119 -14.98 5.40 -3.96
CA MET A 119 -14.22 6.34 -3.12
C MET A 119 -13.30 7.24 -3.94
N ALA A 120 -12.59 6.67 -4.92
CA ALA A 120 -11.69 7.42 -5.79
C ALA A 120 -12.45 8.50 -6.58
N VAL A 121 -13.59 8.15 -7.17
CA VAL A 121 -14.43 9.10 -7.91
C VAL A 121 -14.93 10.23 -7.00
N ILE A 122 -15.45 9.91 -5.82
CA ILE A 122 -15.92 10.92 -4.86
C ILE A 122 -14.75 11.85 -4.48
N TYR A 123 -13.60 11.29 -4.16
CA TYR A 123 -12.43 12.08 -3.78
C TYR A 123 -11.98 13.03 -4.90
N ILE A 124 -11.92 12.55 -6.13
CA ILE A 124 -11.56 13.35 -7.30
C ILE A 124 -12.59 14.47 -7.50
N VAL A 125 -13.87 14.17 -7.45
CA VAL A 125 -14.94 15.17 -7.61
C VAL A 125 -14.84 16.25 -6.55
N ILE A 126 -14.72 15.88 -5.28
CA ILE A 126 -14.56 16.84 -4.18
C ILE A 126 -13.29 17.69 -4.38
N SER A 127 -12.17 17.08 -4.74
CA SER A 127 -10.91 17.78 -4.99
C SER A 127 -11.05 18.79 -6.13
N VAL A 128 -11.70 18.41 -7.22
CA VAL A 128 -11.96 19.32 -8.35
C VAL A 128 -12.87 20.47 -7.94
N VAL A 129 -13.93 20.19 -7.19
CA VAL A 129 -14.85 21.24 -6.68
C VAL A 129 -14.10 22.24 -5.80
N VAL A 130 -13.30 21.75 -4.84
CA VAL A 130 -12.48 22.62 -3.98
C VAL A 130 -11.49 23.44 -4.78
N MET A 131 -10.83 22.85 -5.78
CA MET A 131 -9.92 23.59 -6.68
C MET A 131 -10.66 24.66 -7.49
N CYS A 132 -11.84 24.35 -8.02
CA CYS A 132 -12.64 25.33 -8.76
C CYS A 132 -13.12 26.49 -7.86
N MET A 133 -13.52 26.19 -6.62
CA MET A 133 -13.93 27.22 -5.64
C MET A 133 -12.77 28.14 -5.22
N ASN A 134 -11.56 27.65 -5.26
CA ASN A 134 -10.36 28.37 -4.85
C ASN A 134 -9.40 28.64 -6.02
N PHE A 135 -9.92 28.75 -7.23
CA PHE A 135 -9.13 28.84 -8.45
C PHE A 135 -8.12 30.02 -8.43
N SER A 136 -8.50 31.14 -7.84
CA SER A 136 -7.64 32.34 -7.69
C SER A 136 -6.42 32.09 -6.79
N GLN A 137 -6.48 31.11 -5.87
CA GLN A 137 -5.38 30.80 -4.95
C GLN A 137 -4.39 29.78 -5.54
N ILE A 138 -4.73 29.12 -6.63
CA ILE A 138 -3.88 28.08 -7.24
C ILE A 138 -2.48 28.61 -7.58
N PRO A 139 -2.31 29.78 -8.24
CA PRO A 139 -0.97 30.33 -8.54
C PRO A 139 -0.15 30.64 -7.29
N GLU A 140 -0.81 31.11 -6.22
CA GLU A 140 -0.17 31.41 -4.95
C GLU A 140 0.31 30.13 -4.25
N VAL A 141 -0.51 29.07 -4.24
CA VAL A 141 -0.16 27.75 -3.69
C VAL A 141 1.03 27.15 -4.43
N PHE A 142 1.05 27.20 -5.77
CA PHE A 142 2.21 26.77 -6.55
C PHE A 142 3.45 27.60 -6.22
N GLY A 143 3.31 28.94 -6.14
CA GLY A 143 4.39 29.83 -5.71
C GLY A 143 4.94 29.45 -4.33
N LEU A 144 4.05 29.13 -3.37
CA LEU A 144 4.43 28.67 -2.03
C LEU A 144 5.18 27.36 -2.07
N ILE A 145 4.72 26.38 -2.85
CA ILE A 145 5.39 25.09 -3.01
C ILE A 145 6.81 25.28 -3.56
N PHE A 146 6.97 26.07 -4.63
CA PHE A 146 8.28 26.32 -5.21
C PHE A 146 9.19 27.11 -4.27
N ARG A 147 8.69 28.16 -3.61
CA ARG A 147 9.47 28.91 -2.62
C ARG A 147 9.89 28.02 -1.46
N SER A 148 9.00 27.18 -0.95
CA SER A 148 9.32 26.23 0.15
C SER A 148 10.33 25.17 -0.27
N ALA A 149 10.28 24.71 -1.54
CA ALA A 149 11.22 23.72 -2.05
C ALA A 149 12.63 24.28 -2.31
N PHE A 150 12.74 25.56 -2.68
CA PHE A 150 13.99 26.18 -3.09
C PHE A 150 14.41 27.37 -2.22
N ASN A 151 13.64 27.74 -1.19
CA ASN A 151 13.95 28.88 -0.36
C ASN A 151 15.05 28.56 0.66
N MET A 152 16.16 29.26 0.51
CA MET A 152 17.39 29.09 1.29
C MET A 152 17.47 30.04 2.50
N GLU A 153 16.36 30.46 3.08
CA GLU A 153 16.39 31.29 4.29
C GLU A 153 16.90 30.48 5.49
N ALA A 154 17.84 31.06 6.21
CA ALA A 154 18.69 30.39 7.20
C ALA A 154 17.98 29.74 8.43
N GLY A 155 16.69 30.03 8.67
CA GLY A 155 15.87 29.33 9.65
C GLY A 155 15.31 27.99 9.16
N PHE A 156 15.51 27.66 7.93
CA PHE A 156 14.82 26.63 7.16
C PHE A 156 15.53 25.28 7.09
N SER A 157 16.80 25.17 7.47
CA SER A 157 17.57 23.95 7.28
C SER A 157 17.00 22.74 8.02
N GLY A 158 16.46 22.92 9.23
CA GLY A 158 15.78 21.88 9.98
C GLY A 158 14.41 21.53 9.40
N MET A 159 13.65 22.53 8.98
CA MET A 159 12.33 22.33 8.37
C MET A 159 12.44 21.74 6.96
N LEU A 160 13.44 22.16 6.17
CA LEU A 160 13.72 21.58 4.86
C LEU A 160 14.11 20.09 4.97
N GLY A 161 15.00 19.78 5.91
CA GLY A 161 15.39 18.40 6.20
C GLY A 161 14.18 17.55 6.62
N ALA A 162 13.31 18.08 7.47
CA ALA A 162 12.06 17.42 7.87
C ALA A 162 11.10 17.26 6.69
N ALA A 163 10.91 18.26 5.86
CA ALA A 163 10.03 18.20 4.69
C ALA A 163 10.50 17.17 3.67
N ILE A 164 11.81 17.14 3.36
CA ILE A 164 12.41 16.14 2.48
C ILE A 164 12.22 14.73 3.09
N MET A 165 12.52 14.57 4.38
CA MET A 165 12.38 13.28 5.06
C MET A 165 10.92 12.79 5.03
N TRP A 166 9.96 13.67 5.32
CA TRP A 166 8.55 13.32 5.26
C TRP A 166 8.07 13.05 3.82
N GLY A 167 8.53 13.81 2.84
CA GLY A 167 8.24 13.58 1.43
C GLY A 167 8.74 12.21 0.95
N VAL A 168 9.98 11.86 1.28
CA VAL A 168 10.55 10.54 0.97
C VAL A 168 9.81 9.43 1.69
N LYS A 169 9.54 9.56 2.99
CA LYS A 169 8.79 8.57 3.77
C LYS A 169 7.39 8.33 3.20
N ARG A 170 6.67 9.38 2.85
CA ARG A 170 5.33 9.28 2.27
C ARG A 170 5.35 8.70 0.86
N GLY A 171 6.31 9.07 0.03
CA GLY A 171 6.47 8.51 -1.30
C GLY A 171 6.79 7.02 -1.29
N ILE A 172 7.69 6.58 -0.40
CA ILE A 172 8.00 5.16 -0.23
C ILE A 172 6.80 4.39 0.30
N TYR A 173 6.07 4.95 1.26
CA TYR A 173 4.87 4.33 1.82
C TYR A 173 3.76 4.15 0.78
N SER A 174 3.51 5.18 -0.02
CA SER A 174 2.47 5.16 -1.06
C SER A 174 2.76 4.18 -2.20
N ASN A 175 4.03 3.99 -2.52
CA ASN A 175 4.48 3.13 -3.62
C ASN A 175 4.37 1.63 -3.30
N GLU A 176 4.48 1.24 -2.02
CA GLU A 176 4.49 -0.15 -1.51
C GLU A 176 5.56 -1.08 -2.11
N ALA A 177 6.33 -0.66 -3.11
CA ALA A 177 7.38 -1.46 -3.72
C ALA A 177 8.47 -1.79 -2.68
N GLY A 178 8.80 -3.08 -2.54
CA GLY A 178 9.73 -3.56 -1.54
C GLY A 178 9.12 -3.87 -0.17
N GLN A 179 7.84 -3.56 0.06
CA GLN A 179 7.15 -3.91 1.31
C GLN A 179 6.67 -5.36 1.34
N GLY A 180 6.48 -5.99 0.18
CA GLY A 180 6.02 -7.37 0.07
C GLY A 180 4.50 -7.55 0.03
N THR A 181 3.70 -6.49 0.21
CA THR A 181 2.23 -6.53 0.13
C THR A 181 1.75 -6.73 -1.30
N GLY A 182 2.30 -5.97 -2.26
CA GLY A 182 2.00 -6.08 -3.68
C GLY A 182 2.22 -7.49 -4.25
N PRO A 183 3.38 -8.13 -4.01
CA PRO A 183 3.62 -9.50 -4.44
C PRO A 183 2.65 -10.54 -3.91
N GLN A 184 2.12 -10.38 -2.69
CA GLN A 184 1.13 -11.32 -2.13
C GLN A 184 -0.20 -11.25 -2.89
N SER A 185 -0.70 -10.05 -3.13
CA SER A 185 -1.91 -9.85 -3.92
C SER A 185 -1.71 -10.25 -5.39
N ALA A 186 -0.53 -9.95 -5.94
CA ALA A 186 -0.16 -10.33 -7.30
C ALA A 186 -0.13 -11.86 -7.48
N ALA A 187 0.35 -12.62 -6.48
CA ALA A 187 0.37 -14.08 -6.55
C ALA A 187 -1.03 -14.69 -6.61
N ALA A 188 -2.00 -14.11 -5.90
CA ALA A 188 -3.38 -14.57 -5.90
C ALA A 188 -4.09 -14.36 -7.26
N ALA A 189 -3.60 -13.46 -8.10
CA ALA A 189 -4.18 -13.17 -9.39
C ALA A 189 -3.95 -14.31 -10.40
N GLU A 190 -4.98 -14.63 -11.19
CA GLU A 190 -4.90 -15.59 -12.28
C GLU A 190 -4.65 -14.84 -13.59
N VAL A 191 -3.45 -14.99 -14.16
CA VAL A 191 -3.01 -14.31 -15.38
C VAL A 191 -2.37 -15.29 -16.34
N SER A 192 -2.48 -15.00 -17.64
CA SER A 192 -1.95 -15.86 -18.70
C SER A 192 -0.41 -15.85 -18.80
N HIS A 193 0.26 -14.85 -18.20
CA HIS A 193 1.72 -14.75 -18.19
C HIS A 193 2.18 -13.91 -17.00
N PRO A 194 3.22 -14.33 -16.23
CA PRO A 194 3.71 -13.62 -15.04
C PRO A 194 4.02 -12.14 -15.26
N ALA A 195 4.65 -11.80 -16.39
CA ALA A 195 5.00 -10.42 -16.72
C ALA A 195 3.78 -9.48 -16.86
N LYS A 196 2.60 -10.00 -17.22
CA LYS A 196 1.38 -9.17 -17.29
C LYS A 196 1.06 -8.58 -15.92
N GLN A 197 1.13 -9.39 -14.88
CA GLN A 197 0.90 -8.90 -13.51
C GLN A 197 1.99 -7.92 -13.07
N GLY A 198 3.24 -8.16 -13.47
CA GLY A 198 4.32 -7.21 -13.26
C GLY A 198 4.05 -5.85 -13.89
N PHE A 199 3.58 -5.81 -15.15
CA PHE A 199 3.22 -4.55 -15.83
C PHE A 199 2.04 -3.85 -15.17
N VAL A 200 0.99 -4.58 -14.78
CA VAL A 200 -0.16 -4.00 -14.07
C VAL A 200 0.28 -3.31 -12.78
N GLN A 201 1.09 -3.99 -11.98
CA GLN A 201 1.58 -3.43 -10.72
C GLN A 201 2.58 -2.28 -10.94
N SER A 202 3.43 -2.38 -11.96
CA SER A 202 4.32 -1.29 -12.35
C SER A 202 3.57 -0.02 -12.74
N PHE A 203 2.44 -0.17 -13.44
CA PHE A 203 1.56 0.94 -13.79
C PHE A 203 0.82 1.50 -12.57
N ALA A 204 0.35 0.65 -11.68
CA ALA A 204 -0.35 1.04 -10.46
C ALA A 204 0.47 1.94 -9.52
N VAL A 205 1.81 1.91 -9.63
CA VAL A 205 2.69 2.83 -8.88
C VAL A 205 2.51 4.30 -9.30
N TYR A 206 2.00 4.56 -10.50
CA TYR A 206 1.81 5.92 -11.03
C TYR A 206 0.37 6.44 -10.90
N VAL A 207 -0.59 5.58 -10.59
CA VAL A 207 -2.01 5.91 -10.45
C VAL A 207 -2.40 6.01 -8.99
#